data_4e8e4e8d1bbf44718264860e9c081225
#
_entry.id   4e8e4e8d1bbf44718264860e9c081225
#
_cell.length_a   1.000
_cell.length_b   1.000
_cell.length_c   1.000
_cell.angle_alpha   90.00
_cell.angle_beta   90.00
_cell.angle_gamma   90.00
#
_symmetry.space_group_name_H-M   'P 1'
#
loop_
_entity.id
_entity.type
_entity.pdbx_description
1 polymer ?
#
loop_
_entity_poly.entity_id
_entity_poly.type
_entity_poly.pdbx_seq_one_letter_code
_entity_poly.pdbx_strand_id
1 'polypeptide(L)'
;RALGYYSVGAKKCHQCNRNCRSCSLAPGNCTSCNDGFYLHNNKCLSKCLNGYVGISKVCQKCTSPCENCVSTKTTCTSCISGYYLHANKCITSCPEKYVGINKVCQPCQAPCEKCISNQMTCTSCNSGYYLYGNKCLLSCPDGYIGINKICQPCQSPCENCVSTQTKCTTCKSGYNLLGNICYSKCPS
;
A
#
# COMPACT_ATOMS: atom_id res chain seq x y z
N ARG A 1 48.87 -9.74 -11.72
CA ARG A 1 48.15 -10.66 -12.62
C ARG A 1 47.62 -9.84 -13.79
N ALA A 2 47.84 -10.31 -15.03
CA ALA A 2 47.25 -9.69 -16.20
C ALA A 2 45.71 -9.77 -16.11
N LEU A 3 45.02 -8.67 -16.35
CA LEU A 3 43.56 -8.63 -16.36
C LEU A 3 43.06 -9.54 -17.47
N GLY A 4 42.04 -10.38 -17.18
CA GLY A 4 41.45 -11.29 -18.15
C GLY A 4 42.15 -12.62 -18.32
N TYR A 5 43.17 -12.95 -17.53
CA TYR A 5 43.90 -14.22 -17.53
C TYR A 5 44.07 -14.81 -16.16
N TYR A 6 44.14 -16.15 -16.04
CA TYR A 6 44.49 -16.89 -14.82
C TYR A 6 45.55 -17.96 -15.13
N SER A 7 46.28 -18.37 -14.14
CA SER A 7 47.34 -19.40 -14.28
C SER A 7 46.88 -20.73 -13.69
N VAL A 8 47.15 -21.84 -14.45
CA VAL A 8 46.99 -23.21 -13.98
C VAL A 8 48.37 -23.86 -14.04
N GLY A 9 48.91 -24.24 -12.87
CA GLY A 9 50.28 -24.78 -12.77
C GLY A 9 51.32 -23.72 -13.13
N ALA A 10 52.58 -24.16 -13.32
CA ALA A 10 53.75 -23.28 -13.34
C ALA A 10 53.97 -22.45 -14.63
N LYS A 11 53.24 -22.62 -15.72
CA LYS A 11 53.67 -21.99 -17.02
C LYS A 11 52.61 -21.68 -18.06
N LYS A 12 51.29 -21.78 -17.77
CA LYS A 12 50.26 -21.47 -18.81
C LYS A 12 49.27 -20.42 -18.31
N CYS A 13 49.05 -19.34 -19.10
CA CYS A 13 47.98 -18.39 -18.89
C CYS A 13 46.76 -18.81 -19.73
N HIS A 14 45.60 -18.82 -19.08
CA HIS A 14 44.29 -19.12 -19.74
C HIS A 14 43.41 -17.87 -19.64
N GLN A 15 42.68 -17.61 -20.71
CA GLN A 15 41.82 -16.46 -20.79
C GLN A 15 40.53 -16.68 -19.97
N CYS A 16 40.12 -15.66 -19.23
CA CYS A 16 38.85 -15.60 -18.52
C CYS A 16 37.69 -15.49 -19.51
N ASN A 17 36.50 -15.89 -19.11
CA ASN A 17 35.28 -15.67 -19.88
C ASN A 17 35.09 -14.17 -20.17
N ARG A 18 34.49 -13.87 -21.30
CA ARG A 18 34.33 -12.54 -21.91
C ARG A 18 33.82 -11.45 -20.96
N ASN A 19 32.94 -11.80 -20.00
CA ASN A 19 32.37 -10.82 -19.06
C ASN A 19 33.18 -10.69 -17.75
N CYS A 20 34.12 -11.61 -17.51
CA CYS A 20 35.03 -11.54 -16.37
C CYS A 20 36.14 -10.54 -16.66
N ARG A 21 36.40 -9.62 -15.75
CA ARG A 21 37.62 -8.80 -15.73
C ARG A 21 38.80 -9.57 -15.16
N SER A 22 38.52 -10.44 -14.18
CA SER A 22 39.48 -11.39 -13.63
C SER A 22 38.78 -12.71 -13.24
N CYS A 23 39.51 -13.81 -13.27
CA CYS A 23 39.02 -15.13 -12.89
C CYS A 23 40.10 -15.94 -12.17
N SER A 24 39.71 -17.05 -11.53
CA SER A 24 40.60 -17.95 -10.85
C SER A 24 40.18 -19.40 -11.06
N LEU A 25 41.14 -20.31 -11.19
CA LEU A 25 40.95 -21.75 -11.32
C LEU A 25 40.26 -22.23 -12.62
N ALA A 26 39.33 -21.48 -13.17
CA ALA A 26 38.60 -21.79 -14.40
C ALA A 26 38.18 -20.49 -15.13
N PRO A 27 37.99 -20.51 -16.47
CA PRO A 27 37.63 -19.34 -17.25
C PRO A 27 36.33 -18.66 -16.77
N GLY A 28 35.35 -19.46 -16.32
CA GLY A 28 34.04 -18.98 -15.85
C GLY A 28 33.97 -18.67 -14.36
N ASN A 29 35.04 -18.89 -13.60
CA ASN A 29 35.11 -18.58 -12.18
C ASN A 29 35.59 -17.15 -11.98
N CYS A 30 34.71 -16.19 -12.28
CA CYS A 30 35.02 -14.76 -12.20
C CYS A 30 35.25 -14.31 -10.77
N THR A 31 36.30 -13.51 -10.56
CA THR A 31 36.59 -12.82 -9.30
C THR A 31 36.27 -11.32 -9.38
N SER A 32 36.16 -10.78 -10.59
CA SER A 32 35.63 -9.43 -10.86
C SER A 32 35.02 -9.38 -12.27
N CYS A 33 34.16 -8.39 -12.50
CA CYS A 33 33.44 -8.24 -13.75
C CYS A 33 33.88 -6.99 -14.54
N ASN A 34 33.71 -7.04 -15.86
CA ASN A 34 33.83 -5.89 -16.73
C ASN A 34 32.72 -4.88 -16.44
N ASP A 35 32.86 -3.65 -16.97
CA ASP A 35 31.86 -2.62 -16.83
C ASP A 35 30.50 -3.04 -17.41
N GLY A 36 29.42 -2.72 -16.74
CA GLY A 36 28.08 -3.15 -17.08
C GLY A 36 27.68 -4.54 -16.57
N PHE A 37 28.58 -5.22 -15.83
CA PHE A 37 28.29 -6.55 -15.24
C PHE A 37 28.49 -6.55 -13.72
N TYR A 38 27.74 -7.41 -13.05
CA TYR A 38 27.72 -7.59 -11.60
C TYR A 38 28.13 -9.02 -11.24
N LEU A 39 29.02 -9.15 -10.27
CA LEU A 39 29.49 -10.46 -9.76
C LEU A 39 28.41 -11.10 -8.89
N HIS A 40 28.03 -12.32 -9.22
CA HIS A 40 27.13 -13.16 -8.43
C HIS A 40 27.58 -14.62 -8.54
N ASN A 41 27.91 -15.25 -7.40
CA ASN A 41 28.36 -16.65 -7.34
C ASN A 41 29.42 -16.97 -8.41
N ASN A 42 30.49 -16.18 -8.46
CA ASN A 42 31.61 -16.31 -9.39
C ASN A 42 31.23 -16.19 -10.90
N LYS A 43 30.06 -15.64 -11.21
CA LYS A 43 29.61 -15.33 -12.56
C LYS A 43 29.33 -13.85 -12.71
N CYS A 44 29.57 -13.31 -13.89
CA CYS A 44 29.28 -11.91 -14.22
C CYS A 44 27.96 -11.83 -14.99
N LEU A 45 26.96 -11.20 -14.37
CA LEU A 45 25.61 -11.03 -14.88
C LEU A 45 25.41 -9.56 -15.32
N SER A 46 24.74 -9.33 -16.45
CA SER A 46 24.37 -7.99 -16.90
C SER A 46 23.28 -7.35 -16.01
N LYS A 47 22.51 -8.17 -15.27
CA LYS A 47 21.52 -7.76 -14.28
C LYS A 47 21.51 -8.77 -13.15
N CYS A 48 21.40 -8.29 -11.92
CA CYS A 48 21.24 -9.17 -10.76
C CYS A 48 19.90 -9.90 -10.79
N LEU A 49 19.88 -11.08 -10.18
CA LEU A 49 18.66 -11.89 -10.03
C LEU A 49 17.67 -11.22 -9.08
N ASN A 50 16.42 -11.68 -9.12
CA ASN A 50 15.40 -11.25 -8.16
C ASN A 50 15.90 -11.46 -6.72
N GLY A 51 15.58 -10.51 -5.84
CA GLY A 51 16.07 -10.50 -4.47
C GLY A 51 17.48 -9.93 -4.29
N TYR A 52 18.12 -9.47 -5.38
CA TYR A 52 19.46 -8.88 -5.35
C TYR A 52 19.51 -7.55 -6.08
N VAL A 53 20.39 -6.66 -5.65
CA VAL A 53 20.67 -5.36 -6.28
C VAL A 53 22.16 -5.21 -6.56
N GLY A 54 22.50 -4.62 -7.68
CA GLY A 54 23.89 -4.37 -8.09
C GLY A 54 24.47 -3.17 -7.35
N ILE A 55 25.41 -3.41 -6.45
CA ILE A 55 26.13 -2.38 -5.70
C ILE A 55 27.62 -2.64 -5.85
N SER A 56 28.40 -1.63 -6.26
CA SER A 56 29.86 -1.75 -6.44
C SER A 56 30.26 -2.96 -7.29
N LYS A 57 29.58 -3.19 -8.39
CA LYS A 57 29.79 -4.33 -9.34
C LYS A 57 29.55 -5.72 -8.73
N VAL A 58 28.84 -5.83 -7.61
CA VAL A 58 28.47 -7.10 -6.97
C VAL A 58 26.97 -7.13 -6.75
N CYS A 59 26.33 -8.28 -7.03
CA CYS A 59 24.92 -8.49 -6.67
C CYS A 59 24.83 -8.75 -5.17
N GLN A 60 24.26 -7.82 -4.43
CA GLN A 60 24.02 -7.92 -3.00
C GLN A 60 22.55 -8.24 -2.72
N LYS A 61 22.29 -9.13 -1.78
CA LYS A 61 20.94 -9.55 -1.38
C LYS A 61 20.18 -8.37 -0.77
N CYS A 62 18.92 -8.21 -1.16
CA CYS A 62 18.01 -7.25 -0.54
C CYS A 62 17.84 -7.56 0.95
N THR A 63 17.75 -6.52 1.77
CA THR A 63 17.55 -6.67 3.22
C THR A 63 16.07 -6.94 3.49
N SER A 64 15.78 -8.01 4.26
CA SER A 64 14.40 -8.28 4.72
C SER A 64 13.83 -7.03 5.43
N PRO A 65 12.53 -6.70 5.23
CA PRO A 65 11.48 -7.47 4.55
C PRO A 65 11.30 -7.18 3.05
N CYS A 66 12.29 -6.55 2.36
CA CYS A 66 12.24 -6.43 0.90
C CYS A 66 12.35 -7.82 0.25
N GLU A 67 11.45 -8.15 -0.64
CA GLU A 67 11.56 -9.28 -1.56
C GLU A 67 12.46 -8.90 -2.74
N ASN A 68 12.24 -7.72 -3.33
CA ASN A 68 13.10 -7.11 -4.33
C ASN A 68 13.45 -5.68 -3.94
N CYS A 69 14.59 -5.19 -4.39
CA CYS A 69 15.09 -3.86 -4.08
C CYS A 69 15.83 -3.23 -5.27
N VAL A 70 16.00 -1.90 -5.24
CA VAL A 70 16.67 -1.11 -6.27
C VAL A 70 17.61 -0.09 -5.62
N SER A 71 18.70 0.24 -6.25
CA SER A 71 19.73 1.20 -5.82
C SER A 71 20.41 0.84 -4.50
N THR A 72 19.68 0.47 -3.47
CA THR A 72 20.18 0.00 -2.18
C THR A 72 19.49 -1.28 -1.74
N LYS A 73 20.05 -1.99 -0.79
CA LYS A 73 19.45 -3.22 -0.25
C LYS A 73 18.12 -2.99 0.50
N THR A 74 17.84 -1.77 0.91
CA THR A 74 16.68 -1.38 1.72
C THR A 74 15.65 -0.56 0.96
N THR A 75 15.92 -0.17 -0.28
CA THR A 75 14.97 0.51 -1.17
C THR A 75 14.11 -0.55 -1.86
N CYS A 76 13.03 -0.97 -1.20
CA CYS A 76 12.18 -2.07 -1.66
C CYS A 76 11.34 -1.70 -2.88
N THR A 77 11.20 -2.63 -3.80
CA THR A 77 10.26 -2.59 -4.92
C THR A 77 9.15 -3.60 -4.78
N SER A 78 9.33 -4.64 -3.95
CA SER A 78 8.30 -5.57 -3.50
C SER A 78 8.63 -6.10 -2.11
N CYS A 79 7.61 -6.65 -1.43
CA CYS A 79 7.70 -7.11 -0.06
C CYS A 79 7.43 -8.61 0.07
N ILE A 80 8.08 -9.24 1.03
CA ILE A 80 7.74 -10.61 1.43
C ILE A 80 6.31 -10.66 2.00
N SER A 81 5.75 -11.88 2.15
CA SER A 81 4.41 -12.06 2.72
C SER A 81 4.29 -11.45 4.12
N GLY A 82 3.13 -10.86 4.41
CA GLY A 82 2.87 -10.15 5.67
C GLY A 82 3.29 -8.68 5.70
N TYR A 83 3.85 -8.16 4.60
CA TYR A 83 4.25 -6.76 4.49
C TYR A 83 3.64 -6.08 3.27
N TYR A 84 3.44 -4.77 3.38
CA TYR A 84 2.93 -3.88 2.34
C TYR A 84 4.00 -2.86 1.93
N LEU A 85 4.14 -2.66 0.63
CA LEU A 85 5.04 -1.64 0.08
C LEU A 85 4.43 -0.25 0.23
N HIS A 86 5.15 0.64 0.89
CA HIS A 86 4.81 2.06 1.00
C HIS A 86 6.09 2.90 0.97
N ALA A 87 6.15 3.89 0.07
CA ALA A 87 7.31 4.78 -0.08
C ALA A 87 8.66 4.01 -0.12
N ASN A 88 8.75 2.95 -0.95
CA ASN A 88 9.93 2.09 -1.10
C ASN A 88 10.38 1.36 0.19
N LYS A 89 9.50 1.22 1.16
CA LYS A 89 9.71 0.45 2.39
C LYS A 89 8.61 -0.59 2.55
N CYS A 90 8.94 -1.71 3.17
CA CYS A 90 7.99 -2.74 3.52
C CYS A 90 7.56 -2.58 4.98
N ILE A 91 6.27 -2.41 5.22
CA ILE A 91 5.67 -2.17 6.53
C ILE A 91 4.57 -3.19 6.82
N THR A 92 4.33 -3.50 8.08
CA THR A 92 3.34 -4.53 8.50
C THR A 92 1.89 -4.07 8.35
N SER A 93 1.64 -2.76 8.40
CA SER A 93 0.30 -2.17 8.22
C SER A 93 0.43 -0.85 7.48
N CYS A 94 -0.53 -0.56 6.61
CA CYS A 94 -0.54 0.71 5.89
C CYS A 94 -0.87 1.88 6.84
N PRO A 95 -0.29 3.07 6.60
CA PRO A 95 -0.61 4.25 7.39
C PRO A 95 -2.06 4.69 7.18
N GLU A 96 -2.53 5.61 8.03
CA GLU A 96 -3.86 6.20 7.86
C GLU A 96 -4.07 6.75 6.45
N LYS A 97 -5.30 6.67 5.96
CA LYS A 97 -5.70 7.05 4.59
C LYS A 97 -5.20 6.12 3.48
N TYR A 98 -4.58 5.01 3.85
CA TYR A 98 -4.17 3.96 2.90
C TYR A 98 -4.76 2.61 3.29
N VAL A 99 -4.97 1.75 2.30
CA VAL A 99 -5.41 0.36 2.46
C VAL A 99 -4.45 -0.58 1.73
N GLY A 100 -4.16 -1.72 2.34
CA GLY A 100 -3.26 -2.72 1.76
C GLY A 100 -3.98 -3.56 0.69
N ILE A 101 -3.58 -3.41 -0.56
CA ILE A 101 -4.10 -4.17 -1.71
C ILE A 101 -2.91 -4.76 -2.47
N ASN A 102 -2.91 -6.07 -2.70
CA ASN A 102 -1.87 -6.77 -3.45
C ASN A 102 -0.45 -6.44 -2.95
N LYS A 103 -0.24 -6.47 -1.64
CA LYS A 103 1.03 -6.15 -0.96
C LYS A 103 1.51 -4.69 -1.15
N VAL A 104 0.65 -3.77 -1.56
CA VAL A 104 0.97 -2.34 -1.70
C VAL A 104 -0.05 -1.51 -0.93
N CYS A 105 0.41 -0.49 -0.22
CA CYS A 105 -0.47 0.50 0.40
C CYS A 105 -0.99 1.46 -0.67
N GLN A 106 -2.29 1.38 -0.95
CA GLN A 106 -2.97 2.26 -1.90
C GLN A 106 -3.78 3.33 -1.15
N PRO A 107 -3.78 4.59 -1.59
CA PRO A 107 -4.56 5.64 -0.94
C PRO A 107 -6.06 5.36 -1.05
N CYS A 108 -6.81 5.69 0.00
CA CYS A 108 -8.26 5.70 -0.06
C CYS A 108 -8.74 6.66 -1.15
N GLN A 109 -9.79 6.29 -1.87
CA GLN A 109 -10.35 7.13 -2.92
C GLN A 109 -11.34 8.13 -2.31
N ALA A 110 -11.23 9.40 -2.72
CA ALA A 110 -12.17 10.42 -2.29
C ALA A 110 -13.63 10.00 -2.67
N PRO A 111 -14.61 10.30 -1.80
CA PRO A 111 -14.56 11.13 -0.62
C PRO A 111 -14.22 10.42 0.71
N CYS A 112 -13.71 9.17 0.69
CA CYS A 112 -13.22 8.49 1.88
C CYS A 112 -12.01 9.21 2.47
N GLU A 113 -12.01 9.46 3.76
CA GLU A 113 -10.82 9.85 4.51
C GLU A 113 -10.02 8.62 4.96
N LYS A 114 -10.72 7.58 5.44
CA LYS A 114 -10.16 6.27 5.76
C LYS A 114 -10.99 5.18 5.10
N CYS A 115 -10.35 4.08 4.73
CA CYS A 115 -10.99 2.96 4.05
C CYS A 115 -10.44 1.61 4.53
N ILE A 116 -11.20 0.53 4.29
CA ILE A 116 -10.83 -0.85 4.60
C ILE A 116 -11.14 -1.74 3.38
N SER A 117 -10.45 -2.85 3.28
CA SER A 117 -10.63 -3.87 2.23
C SER A 117 -10.36 -3.37 0.81
N ASN A 118 -10.83 -2.21 0.43
CA ASN A 118 -10.55 -1.54 -0.84
C ASN A 118 -10.60 -0.01 -0.66
N GLN A 119 -10.19 0.74 -1.68
CA GLN A 119 -10.08 2.20 -1.65
C GLN A 119 -11.42 2.95 -1.47
N MET A 120 -12.55 2.29 -1.73
CA MET A 120 -13.90 2.89 -1.74
C MET A 120 -14.79 2.45 -0.57
N THR A 121 -14.36 1.47 0.23
CA THR A 121 -15.08 1.04 1.44
C THR A 121 -14.69 1.93 2.60
N CYS A 122 -15.40 3.05 2.75
CA CYS A 122 -15.08 4.11 3.70
C CYS A 122 -15.39 3.71 5.14
N THR A 123 -14.51 4.09 6.05
CA THR A 123 -14.73 4.05 7.51
C THR A 123 -14.80 5.44 8.12
N SER A 124 -14.33 6.48 7.41
CA SER A 124 -14.56 7.88 7.70
C SER A 124 -14.56 8.71 6.41
N CYS A 125 -15.11 9.90 6.48
CA CYS A 125 -15.33 10.77 5.32
C CYS A 125 -14.54 12.08 5.43
N ASN A 126 -14.15 12.60 4.27
CA ASN A 126 -13.61 13.95 4.16
C ASN A 126 -14.64 14.99 4.64
N SER A 127 -14.18 16.21 4.92
CA SER A 127 -15.07 17.32 5.32
C SER A 127 -16.13 17.57 4.26
N GLY A 128 -17.36 17.83 4.71
CA GLY A 128 -18.53 18.03 3.83
C GLY A 128 -19.28 16.75 3.44
N TYR A 129 -18.80 15.58 3.94
CA TYR A 129 -19.46 14.30 3.68
C TYR A 129 -19.85 13.59 4.97
N TYR A 130 -20.89 12.76 4.90
CA TYR A 130 -21.40 11.94 5.99
C TYR A 130 -21.28 10.46 5.65
N LEU A 131 -20.82 9.66 6.61
CA LEU A 131 -20.71 8.22 6.47
C LEU A 131 -22.08 7.57 6.62
N TYR A 132 -22.51 6.85 5.59
CA TYR A 132 -23.70 6.01 5.59
C TYR A 132 -23.35 4.61 5.07
N GLY A 133 -23.48 3.61 5.91
CA GLY A 133 -22.85 2.33 5.63
C GLY A 133 -21.34 2.50 5.44
N ASN A 134 -20.80 2.00 4.33
CA ASN A 134 -19.39 2.16 3.99
C ASN A 134 -19.15 3.18 2.85
N LYS A 135 -20.06 4.14 2.70
CA LYS A 135 -20.01 5.19 1.66
C LYS A 135 -20.10 6.57 2.29
N CYS A 136 -19.46 7.53 1.65
CA CYS A 136 -19.50 8.93 2.03
C CYS A 136 -20.48 9.68 1.10
N LEU A 137 -21.51 10.30 1.69
CA LEU A 137 -22.56 11.02 0.99
C LEU A 137 -22.50 12.50 1.34
N LEU A 138 -22.86 13.39 0.39
CA LEU A 138 -22.99 14.84 0.63
C LEU A 138 -24.15 15.17 1.59
N SER A 139 -25.21 14.38 1.55
CA SER A 139 -26.36 14.48 2.46
C SER A 139 -26.81 13.09 2.87
N CYS A 140 -27.34 12.97 4.07
CA CYS A 140 -27.91 11.71 4.53
C CYS A 140 -29.23 11.44 3.81
N PRO A 141 -29.59 10.15 3.59
CA PRO A 141 -30.88 9.78 3.01
C PRO A 141 -32.04 10.09 3.95
N ASP A 142 -33.26 10.03 3.42
CA ASP A 142 -34.49 10.21 4.21
C ASP A 142 -34.50 9.29 5.43
N GLY A 143 -35.01 9.80 6.54
CA GLY A 143 -35.00 9.11 7.82
C GLY A 143 -33.67 9.19 8.59
N TYR A 144 -32.66 9.87 8.06
CA TYR A 144 -31.35 10.04 8.69
C TYR A 144 -30.94 11.51 8.77
N ILE A 145 -30.09 11.83 9.75
CA ILE A 145 -29.49 13.14 9.93
C ILE A 145 -27.98 13.02 10.13
N GLY A 146 -27.24 13.96 9.55
CA GLY A 146 -25.78 14.02 9.69
C GLY A 146 -25.37 14.60 11.06
N ILE A 147 -24.82 13.75 11.92
CA ILE A 147 -24.25 14.14 13.22
C ILE A 147 -22.82 13.59 13.30
N ASN A 148 -21.85 14.45 13.61
CA ASN A 148 -20.44 14.07 13.72
C ASN A 148 -19.90 13.30 12.51
N LYS A 149 -20.24 13.78 11.30
CA LYS A 149 -19.87 13.14 10.01
C LYS A 149 -20.45 11.74 9.76
N ILE A 150 -21.48 11.34 10.50
CA ILE A 150 -22.16 10.04 10.35
C ILE A 150 -23.65 10.29 10.16
N CYS A 151 -24.29 9.59 9.22
CA CYS A 151 -25.73 9.56 9.08
C CYS A 151 -26.34 8.69 10.18
N GLN A 152 -27.03 9.33 11.10
CA GLN A 152 -27.71 8.69 12.22
C GLN A 152 -29.22 8.65 11.95
N PRO A 153 -29.93 7.56 12.26
CA PRO A 153 -31.37 7.47 12.03
C PRO A 153 -32.13 8.47 12.93
N CYS A 154 -33.18 9.07 12.39
CA CYS A 154 -34.13 9.85 13.17
C CYS A 154 -34.77 8.96 14.23
N GLN A 155 -34.97 9.49 15.42
CA GLN A 155 -35.57 8.76 16.52
C GLN A 155 -37.10 8.69 16.33
N SER A 156 -37.66 7.47 16.49
CA SER A 156 -39.11 7.30 16.43
C SER A 156 -39.82 8.20 17.48
N PRO A 157 -40.96 8.81 17.16
CA PRO A 157 -41.80 8.61 15.99
C PRO A 157 -41.53 9.53 14.78
N CYS A 158 -40.37 10.21 14.73
CA CYS A 158 -39.97 10.98 13.54
C CYS A 158 -39.81 10.03 12.33
N GLU A 159 -40.30 10.42 11.18
CA GLU A 159 -39.94 9.86 9.89
C GLU A 159 -38.70 10.56 9.34
N ASN A 160 -38.71 11.91 9.35
CA ASN A 160 -37.54 12.73 9.05
C ASN A 160 -37.29 13.72 10.19
N CYS A 161 -36.06 14.16 10.33
CA CYS A 161 -35.61 15.05 11.42
C CYS A 161 -34.55 16.06 10.95
N VAL A 162 -34.37 17.12 11.73
CA VAL A 162 -33.44 18.22 11.45
C VAL A 162 -32.69 18.62 12.74
N SER A 163 -31.43 18.94 12.63
CA SER A 163 -30.52 19.36 13.71
C SER A 163 -30.26 18.27 14.77
N THR A 164 -31.26 17.52 15.20
CA THR A 164 -31.16 16.41 16.14
C THR A 164 -32.07 15.27 15.69
N GLN A 165 -31.80 14.05 16.17
CA GLN A 165 -32.59 12.85 15.85
C GLN A 165 -34.06 12.94 16.31
N THR A 166 -34.35 13.80 17.28
CA THR A 166 -35.68 13.97 17.92
C THR A 166 -36.46 15.18 17.41
N LYS A 167 -35.82 16.07 16.64
CA LYS A 167 -36.48 17.25 16.07
C LYS A 167 -37.10 16.89 14.74
N CYS A 168 -38.35 16.44 14.77
CA CYS A 168 -39.05 15.91 13.62
C CYS A 168 -39.43 17.00 12.59
N THR A 169 -39.28 16.70 11.31
CA THR A 169 -39.87 17.46 10.20
C THR A 169 -41.07 16.76 9.59
N THR A 170 -41.12 15.44 9.68
CA THR A 170 -42.27 14.59 9.34
C THR A 170 -42.38 13.46 10.35
N CYS A 171 -43.59 12.93 10.49
CA CYS A 171 -43.92 11.88 11.42
C CYS A 171 -44.25 10.56 10.71
N LYS A 172 -43.95 9.45 11.37
CA LYS A 172 -44.38 8.13 10.94
C LYS A 172 -45.92 8.06 10.94
N SER A 173 -46.46 7.11 10.16
CA SER A 173 -47.89 6.88 10.09
C SER A 173 -48.52 6.70 11.50
N GLY A 174 -49.68 7.35 11.72
CA GLY A 174 -50.37 7.36 13.01
C GLY A 174 -49.91 8.47 13.98
N TYR A 175 -49.00 9.36 13.58
CA TYR A 175 -48.59 10.50 14.39
C TYR A 175 -48.82 11.82 13.68
N ASN A 176 -49.10 12.87 14.45
CA ASN A 176 -49.35 14.23 14.00
C ASN A 176 -48.22 15.16 14.42
N LEU A 177 -47.70 15.96 13.48
CA LEU A 177 -46.64 16.91 13.74
C LEU A 177 -47.21 18.20 14.35
N LEU A 178 -46.68 18.59 15.52
CA LEU A 178 -46.89 19.91 16.10
C LEU A 178 -45.54 20.50 16.53
N GLY A 179 -45.20 21.62 15.92
CA GLY A 179 -43.81 22.12 16.03
C GLY A 179 -42.83 21.14 15.40
N ASN A 180 -41.91 20.66 16.20
CA ASN A 180 -40.93 19.63 15.75
C ASN A 180 -41.06 18.33 16.54
N ILE A 181 -42.28 18.05 17.06
CA ILE A 181 -42.57 16.85 17.88
C ILE A 181 -43.74 16.12 17.26
N CYS A 182 -43.68 14.81 17.22
CA CYS A 182 -44.74 13.93 16.71
C CYS A 182 -45.55 13.38 17.88
N TYR A 183 -46.88 13.61 17.85
CA TYR A 183 -47.84 13.16 18.84
C TYR A 183 -48.77 12.11 18.28
N SER A 184 -49.12 11.09 19.03
CA SER A 184 -50.14 10.10 18.66
C SER A 184 -51.55 10.71 18.62
N LYS A 185 -51.79 11.75 19.42
CA LYS A 185 -53.03 12.56 19.43
C LYS A 185 -52.58 14.03 19.63
N CYS A 186 -53.27 14.97 18.94
CA CYS A 186 -53.01 16.39 19.13
C CYS A 186 -53.30 16.80 20.58
N PRO A 187 -52.42 17.63 21.21
CA PRO A 187 -52.68 18.22 22.51
C PRO A 187 -53.95 19.09 22.42
N SER A 188 -54.82 19.01 23.43
CA SER A 188 -56.01 19.84 23.60
C SER A 188 -55.65 21.24 24.07
#